data_e4d9e867fc79001af49c0624f113893b
#
_entry.id   e4d9e867fc79001af49c0624f113893b
#
_cell.length_a   1.000
_cell.length_b   1.000
_cell.length_c   1.000
_cell.angle_alpha   90.00
_cell.angle_beta   90.00
_cell.angle_gamma   90.00
#
_symmetry.space_group_name_H-M   'P 1'
#
loop_
_entity.id
_entity.type
_entity.pdbx_description
1 polymer ?
#
loop_
_entity_poly.entity_id
_entity_poly.type
_entity_poly.pdbx_seq_one_letter_code
_entity_poly.pdbx_strand_id
1 'polypeptide(L)'
;MTRIITHQEETHYELAANSESLDFWKTLGFRIKGTGEREDEFYLRKTCSFGIRQQLGGLAIIQSKGKEGIANRWGCILLACRFQKIELFACNEGEGVQKLHFVGYKEGEMEIYEFDGSKPTKILVLKQLSA
;
A
#
# COMPACT_ATOMS: atom_id res chain seq x y z
N MET A 1 -12.60 3.22 -11.69
CA MET A 1 -11.16 2.93 -11.89
C MET A 1 -10.34 3.88 -11.03
N THR A 2 -9.37 3.35 -10.34
CA THR A 2 -8.47 4.17 -9.50
C THR A 2 -7.23 4.54 -10.30
N ARG A 3 -6.89 5.81 -10.29
CA ARG A 3 -5.66 6.30 -10.92
C ARG A 3 -4.65 6.66 -9.82
N ILE A 4 -3.42 6.20 -9.98
CA ILE A 4 -2.36 6.44 -9.02
C ILE A 4 -1.24 7.22 -9.71
N ILE A 5 -0.89 8.37 -9.16
CA ILE A 5 0.20 9.22 -9.66
C ILE A 5 1.20 9.38 -8.54
N THR A 6 2.42 8.91 -8.74
CA THR A 6 3.49 9.04 -7.75
C THR A 6 4.63 9.85 -8.32
N HIS A 7 5.21 10.72 -7.50
CA HIS A 7 6.36 11.54 -7.87
C HIS A 7 7.18 11.79 -6.60
N GLN A 8 8.42 11.27 -6.59
CA GLN A 8 9.28 11.33 -5.42
C GLN A 8 8.58 10.74 -4.19
N GLU A 9 8.42 11.50 -3.11
CA GLU A 9 7.76 11.03 -1.89
C GLU A 9 6.34 11.58 -1.77
N GLU A 10 5.65 11.74 -2.89
CA GLU A 10 4.26 12.18 -2.91
C GLU A 10 3.45 11.32 -3.87
N THR A 11 2.28 10.88 -3.45
CA THR A 11 1.40 10.03 -4.26
C THR A 11 -0.03 10.55 -4.17
N HIS A 12 -0.67 10.63 -5.33
CA HIS A 12 -2.08 11.00 -5.44
C HIS A 12 -2.89 9.81 -5.94
N TYR A 13 -3.93 9.48 -5.22
CA TYR A 13 -4.91 8.48 -5.62
C TYR A 13 -6.17 9.21 -6.09
N GLU A 14 -6.63 8.92 -7.30
CA GLU A 14 -7.81 9.55 -7.88
C GLU A 14 -8.81 8.49 -8.32
N LEU A 15 -10.08 8.74 -8.05
CA LEU A 15 -11.15 7.86 -8.49
C LEU A 15 -12.46 8.63 -8.68
N ALA A 16 -13.41 8.01 -9.37
CA ALA A 16 -14.76 8.53 -9.51
C ALA A 16 -15.70 7.68 -8.66
N ALA A 17 -16.65 8.33 -7.99
CA ALA A 17 -17.57 7.67 -7.09
C ALA A 17 -18.96 8.30 -7.16
N ASN A 18 -19.98 7.56 -6.71
CA ASN A 18 -21.34 8.08 -6.59
C ASN A 18 -21.58 8.55 -5.16
N SER A 19 -22.74 9.22 -4.96
CA SER A 19 -23.07 9.78 -3.65
C SER A 19 -23.19 8.71 -2.54
N GLU A 20 -23.62 7.51 -2.90
CA GLU A 20 -23.79 6.44 -1.91
C GLU A 20 -22.46 5.96 -1.32
N SER A 21 -21.38 6.04 -2.09
CA SER A 21 -20.05 5.56 -1.66
C SER A 21 -19.17 6.67 -1.09
N LEU A 22 -19.60 7.94 -1.10
CA LEU A 22 -18.76 9.04 -0.65
C LEU A 22 -18.25 8.88 0.78
N ASP A 23 -19.14 8.49 1.70
CA ASP A 23 -18.75 8.36 3.11
C ASP A 23 -17.67 7.29 3.29
N PHE A 24 -17.81 6.17 2.56
CA PHE A 24 -16.80 5.12 2.59
C PHE A 24 -15.43 5.65 2.15
N TRP A 25 -15.38 6.35 1.00
CA TRP A 25 -14.11 6.86 0.51
C TRP A 25 -13.50 7.92 1.42
N LYS A 26 -14.36 8.74 2.05
CA LYS A 26 -13.88 9.73 3.01
C LYS A 26 -13.21 9.08 4.22
N THR A 27 -13.71 7.92 4.67
CA THR A 27 -13.05 7.19 5.77
C THR A 27 -11.66 6.72 5.40
N LEU A 28 -11.39 6.54 4.09
CA LEU A 28 -10.07 6.16 3.60
C LEU A 28 -9.16 7.36 3.30
N GLY A 29 -9.64 8.57 3.56
CA GLY A 29 -8.84 9.78 3.38
C GLY A 29 -9.07 10.52 2.07
N PHE A 30 -10.03 10.10 1.25
CA PHE A 30 -10.35 10.77 -0.01
C PHE A 30 -11.18 12.03 0.23
N ARG A 31 -10.99 13.03 -0.63
CA ARG A 31 -11.74 14.27 -0.61
C ARG A 31 -12.30 14.57 -1.98
N ILE A 32 -13.45 15.24 -2.02
CA ILE A 32 -14.08 15.62 -3.27
C ILE A 32 -13.28 16.73 -3.95
N LYS A 33 -12.91 16.51 -5.21
CA LYS A 33 -12.21 17.50 -6.04
C LYS A 33 -13.13 18.19 -7.02
N GLY A 34 -14.24 17.55 -7.39
CA GLY A 34 -15.18 18.10 -8.33
C GLY A 34 -16.28 17.13 -8.68
N THR A 35 -17.19 17.57 -9.53
CA THR A 35 -18.28 16.75 -10.03
C THR A 35 -17.92 16.22 -11.42
N GLY A 36 -18.36 14.99 -11.72
CA GLY A 36 -18.15 14.39 -13.01
C GLY A 36 -19.20 14.81 -14.05
N GLU A 37 -19.03 14.31 -15.27
CA GLU A 37 -19.94 14.59 -16.37
C GLU A 37 -21.27 13.86 -16.25
N ARG A 38 -21.28 12.74 -15.54
CA ARG A 38 -22.49 11.94 -15.33
C ARG A 38 -23.24 12.44 -14.11
N GLU A 39 -24.55 12.20 -14.10
CA GLU A 39 -25.35 12.44 -12.92
C GLU A 39 -24.85 11.59 -11.76
N ASP A 40 -24.78 12.21 -10.57
CA ASP A 40 -24.31 11.54 -9.35
C ASP A 40 -22.88 11.01 -9.46
N GLU A 41 -22.00 11.74 -10.15
CA GLU A 41 -20.58 11.37 -10.25
C GLU A 41 -19.73 12.44 -9.59
N PHE A 42 -18.81 11.98 -8.74
CA PHE A 42 -17.86 12.84 -8.04
C PHE A 42 -16.44 12.36 -8.26
N TYR A 43 -15.54 13.30 -8.48
CA TYR A 43 -14.12 13.00 -8.57
C TYR A 43 -13.49 13.20 -7.20
N LEU A 44 -12.80 12.17 -6.73
CA LEU A 44 -12.18 12.16 -5.41
C LEU A 44 -10.67 12.05 -5.55
N ARG A 45 -9.95 12.65 -4.61
CA ARG A 45 -8.48 12.56 -4.53
C ARG A 45 -8.03 12.35 -3.10
N LYS A 46 -6.98 11.54 -2.95
CA LYS A 46 -6.27 11.38 -1.71
C LYS A 46 -4.79 11.65 -1.97
N THR A 47 -4.18 12.50 -1.16
CA THR A 47 -2.76 12.82 -1.26
C THR A 47 -2.02 12.21 -0.09
N CYS A 48 -0.94 11.48 -0.38
CA CYS A 48 -0.12 10.80 0.62
C CYS A 48 1.32 11.29 0.55
N SER A 49 1.97 11.37 1.72
CA SER A 49 3.36 11.83 1.83
C SER A 49 4.35 10.68 1.71
N PHE A 50 4.17 9.86 0.67
CA PHE A 50 5.09 8.78 0.33
C PHE A 50 5.12 8.58 -1.19
N GLY A 51 6.24 8.05 -1.69
CA GLY A 51 6.32 7.59 -3.07
C GLY A 51 6.07 6.09 -3.14
N ILE A 52 5.72 5.60 -4.32
CA ILE A 52 5.54 4.17 -4.56
C ILE A 52 6.72 3.67 -5.39
N ARG A 53 7.41 2.64 -4.90
CA ARG A 53 8.53 2.02 -5.62
C ARG A 53 8.08 0.81 -6.43
N GLN A 54 7.12 0.04 -5.92
CA GLN A 54 6.67 -1.19 -6.58
C GLN A 54 5.24 -1.51 -6.17
N GLN A 55 4.47 -2.08 -7.08
CA GLN A 55 3.12 -2.57 -6.79
C GLN A 55 3.02 -4.04 -7.16
N LEU A 56 2.35 -4.82 -6.31
CA LEU A 56 2.13 -6.24 -6.54
C LEU A 56 0.87 -6.69 -5.78
N GLY A 57 -0.13 -7.17 -6.53
CA GLY A 57 -1.30 -7.83 -5.94
C GLY A 57 -2.09 -7.00 -4.92
N GLY A 58 -2.26 -5.70 -5.16
CA GLY A 58 -3.00 -4.83 -4.25
C GLY A 58 -2.17 -4.26 -3.12
N LEU A 59 -0.87 -4.57 -3.08
CA LEU A 59 0.07 -3.99 -2.14
C LEU A 59 1.06 -3.10 -2.88
N ALA A 60 1.59 -2.11 -2.19
CA ALA A 60 2.62 -1.24 -2.73
C ALA A 60 3.74 -1.09 -1.71
N ILE A 61 4.98 -1.13 -2.19
CA ILE A 61 6.12 -0.72 -1.39
C ILE A 61 6.21 0.79 -1.48
N ILE A 62 6.07 1.45 -0.34
CA ILE A 62 6.09 2.91 -0.25
C ILE A 62 7.39 3.39 0.37
N GLN A 63 7.78 4.61 0.01
CA GLN A 63 9.02 5.22 0.48
C GLN A 63 8.72 6.58 1.08
N SER A 64 9.27 6.83 2.26
CA SER A 64 9.18 8.12 2.93
C SER A 64 10.38 8.32 3.83
N LYS A 65 11.04 9.47 3.72
CA LYS A 65 12.21 9.84 4.54
C LYS A 65 13.32 8.79 4.51
N GLY A 66 13.55 8.21 3.33
CA GLY A 66 14.60 7.21 3.14
C GLY A 66 14.29 5.82 3.69
N LYS A 67 13.07 5.59 4.12
CA LYS A 67 12.62 4.29 4.64
C LYS A 67 11.49 3.74 3.80
N GLU A 68 11.27 2.43 3.87
CA GLU A 68 10.22 1.75 3.13
C GLU A 68 9.15 1.15 4.04
N GLY A 69 7.94 1.12 3.55
CA GLY A 69 6.79 0.52 4.22
C GLY A 69 5.86 -0.12 3.20
N ILE A 70 4.68 -0.51 3.64
CA ILE A 70 3.67 -1.15 2.79
C ILE A 70 2.35 -0.38 2.92
N ALA A 71 1.72 -0.13 1.79
CA ALA A 71 0.37 0.42 1.72
C ALA A 71 -0.51 -0.45 0.84
N ASN A 72 -1.83 -0.35 1.04
CA ASN A 72 -2.77 -1.07 0.19
C ASN A 72 -3.07 -0.25 -1.08
N ARG A 73 -4.00 -0.76 -1.91
CA ARG A 73 -4.34 -0.14 -3.20
C ARG A 73 -4.97 1.25 -3.08
N TRP A 74 -5.41 1.64 -1.90
CA TRP A 74 -6.03 2.95 -1.66
C TRP A 74 -5.17 3.86 -0.80
N GLY A 75 -3.89 3.53 -0.64
CA GLY A 75 -2.95 4.36 0.08
C GLY A 75 -3.06 4.29 1.60
N CYS A 76 -3.76 3.28 2.13
CA CYS A 76 -3.79 3.06 3.57
C CYS A 76 -2.52 2.34 3.99
N ILE A 77 -1.79 2.90 4.95
CA ILE A 77 -0.52 2.35 5.39
C ILE A 77 -0.77 1.12 6.25
N LEU A 78 -0.23 -0.01 5.83
CA LEU A 78 -0.31 -1.28 6.55
C LEU A 78 0.92 -1.51 7.41
N LEU A 79 2.10 -1.11 6.91
CA LEU A 79 3.35 -1.07 7.66
C LEU A 79 3.98 0.29 7.46
N ALA A 80 4.32 0.96 8.57
CA ALA A 80 4.97 2.26 8.52
C ALA A 80 6.33 2.18 7.81
N CYS A 81 6.76 3.31 7.24
CA CYS A 81 8.05 3.41 6.56
C CYS A 81 9.18 3.43 7.60
N ARG A 82 9.58 2.25 8.04
CA ARG A 82 10.63 2.07 9.06
C ARG A 82 11.69 1.05 8.66
N PHE A 83 11.55 0.46 7.48
CA PHE A 83 12.50 -0.54 6.96
C PHE A 83 13.49 0.12 6.01
N GLN A 84 14.72 -0.39 6.00
CA GLN A 84 15.74 0.06 5.04
C GLN A 84 15.34 -0.34 3.63
N LYS A 85 14.75 -1.53 3.49
CA LYS A 85 14.28 -2.05 2.22
C LYS A 85 13.19 -3.09 2.44
N ILE A 86 12.26 -3.17 1.50
CA ILE A 86 11.22 -4.20 1.50
C ILE A 86 11.24 -4.91 0.15
N GLU A 87 11.09 -6.22 0.17
CA GLU A 87 10.94 -7.04 -1.04
C GLU A 87 9.60 -7.76 -0.99
N LEU A 88 8.86 -7.69 -2.09
CA LEU A 88 7.58 -8.40 -2.24
C LEU A 88 7.78 -9.62 -3.12
N PHE A 89 7.12 -10.71 -2.76
CA PHE A 89 7.11 -11.90 -3.61
C PHE A 89 5.81 -12.67 -3.43
N ALA A 90 5.42 -13.38 -4.49
CA ALA A 90 4.23 -14.22 -4.48
C ALA A 90 4.67 -15.68 -4.36
N CYS A 91 4.03 -16.41 -3.46
CA CYS A 91 4.24 -17.84 -3.29
C CYS A 91 3.02 -18.60 -3.78
N ASN A 92 3.23 -19.66 -4.56
CA ASN A 92 2.15 -20.55 -4.96
C ASN A 92 1.95 -21.59 -3.88
N GLU A 93 0.76 -21.57 -3.24
CA GLU A 93 0.39 -22.57 -2.26
C GLU A 93 -0.75 -23.42 -2.82
N GLY A 94 -0.41 -24.52 -3.54
CA GLY A 94 -1.41 -25.40 -4.09
C GLY A 94 -2.06 -24.89 -5.36
N GLU A 95 -3.20 -25.47 -5.74
CA GLU A 95 -3.88 -25.23 -7.01
C GLU A 95 -4.39 -23.79 -7.16
N GLY A 96 -3.63 -22.97 -7.90
CA GLY A 96 -4.08 -21.62 -8.26
C GLY A 96 -4.11 -20.60 -7.13
N VAL A 97 -3.65 -20.94 -5.94
CA VAL A 97 -3.64 -20.02 -4.80
C VAL A 97 -2.29 -19.34 -4.71
N GLN A 98 -2.27 -18.01 -4.89
CA GLN A 98 -1.08 -17.20 -4.68
C GLN A 98 -1.21 -16.46 -3.36
N LYS A 99 -0.17 -16.54 -2.56
CA LYS A 99 -0.08 -15.81 -1.31
C LYS A 99 1.03 -14.80 -1.39
N LEU A 100 0.75 -13.57 -0.97
CA LEU A 100 1.74 -12.52 -0.98
C LEU A 100 2.53 -12.54 0.32
N HIS A 101 3.83 -12.50 0.17
CA HIS A 101 4.77 -12.38 1.28
C HIS A 101 5.65 -11.17 1.06
N PHE A 102 6.16 -10.60 2.13
CA PHE A 102 7.17 -9.58 2.00
C PHE A 102 8.17 -9.65 3.14
N VAL A 103 9.37 -9.20 2.82
CA VAL A 103 10.48 -9.21 3.75
C VAL A 103 10.91 -7.77 3.97
N GLY A 104 10.94 -7.35 5.23
CA GLY A 104 11.42 -6.03 5.61
C GLY A 104 12.80 -6.15 6.26
N TYR A 105 13.75 -5.37 5.76
CA TYR A 105 15.13 -5.37 6.27
C TYR A 105 15.35 -4.17 7.17
N LYS A 106 15.84 -4.43 8.36
CA LYS A 106 16.31 -3.42 9.30
C LYS A 106 17.78 -3.67 9.58
N GLU A 107 18.44 -2.73 10.25
CA GLU A 107 19.83 -2.95 10.65
C GLU A 107 19.90 -4.17 11.57
N GLY A 108 20.65 -5.20 11.12
CA GLY A 108 20.85 -6.44 11.88
C GLY A 108 19.63 -7.33 12.04
N GLU A 109 18.54 -7.05 11.34
CA GLU A 109 17.30 -7.80 11.51
C GLU A 109 16.53 -7.90 10.20
N MET A 110 15.79 -9.01 10.04
CA MET A 110 14.93 -9.25 8.90
C MET A 110 13.57 -9.73 9.43
N GLU A 111 12.50 -9.08 9.01
CA GLU A 111 11.13 -9.47 9.38
C GLU A 111 10.40 -9.99 8.15
N ILE A 112 9.74 -11.14 8.28
CA ILE A 112 8.99 -11.76 7.20
C ILE A 112 7.50 -11.69 7.54
N TYR A 113 6.72 -11.22 6.58
CA TYR A 113 5.28 -11.03 6.73
C TYR A 113 4.51 -11.80 5.66
N GLU A 114 3.34 -12.26 6.05
CA GLU A 114 2.37 -12.87 5.16
C GLU A 114 1.16 -11.94 5.08
N PHE A 115 0.63 -11.73 3.87
CA PHE A 115 -0.53 -10.88 3.66
C PHE A 115 -1.75 -11.74 3.35
N ASP A 116 -2.81 -11.62 4.16
CA ASP A 116 -4.02 -12.44 4.05
C ASP A 116 -5.14 -11.80 3.22
N GLY A 117 -4.86 -10.67 2.56
CA GLY A 117 -5.84 -9.92 1.79
C GLY A 117 -6.35 -8.68 2.51
N SER A 118 -6.15 -8.56 3.80
CA SER A 118 -6.58 -7.40 4.58
C SER A 118 -5.47 -6.77 5.39
N LYS A 119 -4.63 -7.58 6.02
CA LYS A 119 -3.54 -7.08 6.88
C LYS A 119 -2.31 -7.96 6.79
N PRO A 120 -1.13 -7.38 7.06
CA PRO A 120 0.10 -8.17 7.17
C PRO A 120 0.17 -8.85 8.53
N THR A 121 0.71 -10.06 8.54
CA THR A 121 0.96 -10.80 9.77
C THR A 121 2.43 -11.17 9.81
N LYS A 122 3.12 -10.78 10.87
CA LYS A 122 4.54 -11.12 11.03
C LYS A 122 4.65 -12.60 11.37
N ILE A 123 5.35 -13.37 10.54
CA ILE A 123 5.50 -14.82 10.73
C ILE A 123 6.89 -15.22 11.19
N LEU A 124 7.90 -14.39 10.98
CA LEU A 124 9.28 -14.74 11.32
C LEU A 124 10.12 -13.49 11.50
N VAL A 125 11.02 -13.54 12.48
CA VAL A 125 12.05 -12.51 12.67
C VAL A 125 13.40 -13.22 12.72
N LEU A 126 14.30 -12.82 11.85
CA LEU A 126 15.66 -13.30 11.82
C LEU A 126 16.60 -12.19 12.25
N LYS A 127 17.45 -12.47 13.22
CA LYS A 127 18.43 -11.50 13.70
C LYS A 127 19.81 -11.90 13.24
N GLN A 128 20.57 -10.92 12.78
CA GLN A 128 21.95 -11.15 12.42
C GLN A 128 22.76 -11.43 13.69
N LEU A 129 23.46 -12.58 13.69
CA LEU A 129 24.36 -12.88 14.79
C LEU A 129 25.61 -12.02 14.63
N SER A 130 25.92 -11.23 15.65
CA SER A 130 27.16 -10.48 15.65
C SER A 130 28.32 -11.46 15.88
N ALA A 131 29.25 -11.43 14.94
CA ALA A 131 30.45 -12.26 15.05
C ALA A 131 31.40 -11.68 16.11
#